data_20013219e8517f7e6a3d6b2607d9c43c
#
_entry.id   20013219e8517f7e6a3d6b2607d9c43c
#
_cell.length_a   1.000
_cell.length_b   1.000
_cell.length_c   1.000
_cell.angle_alpha   90.00
_cell.angle_beta   90.00
_cell.angle_gamma   90.00
#
_symmetry.space_group_name_H-M   'P 1'
#
loop_
_entity.id
_entity.type
_entity.pdbx_description
1 polymer ?
#
loop_
_entity_poly.entity_id
_entity_poly.type
_entity_poly.pdbx_seq_one_letter_code
_entity_poly.pdbx_strand_id
1 'polypeptide(L)'
;MPFKALVEIGFWDTSAVSEDSRIFWQCFLHYHGDWRVEPIFYPVAMDANVAPKFWRTMRNIYKQQRRWGWGCENIPYLLSGFLKDPLIPLRKKWYWSFHIIEGFHSWATNSIIIFSLGWLPILLGGPAFRVSLLSFNLPRITRTIMMFAMGGIVSSAILSILLLPPKPSWFKRRHYALYALQWLLSPITLIIFGAIPALEAQTRLMIGGRWRLGFWVTPKFR
;
A
#
# COMPACT_ATOMS: atom_id res chain seq x y z
N MET A 1 -19.60 -11.02 -4.40
CA MET A 1 -20.24 -11.22 -3.07
C MET A 1 -21.70 -11.57 -3.29
N PRO A 2 -22.29 -12.55 -2.57
CA PRO A 2 -23.72 -12.86 -2.64
C PRO A 2 -24.58 -11.66 -2.19
N PHE A 3 -25.69 -11.41 -2.87
CA PHE A 3 -26.59 -10.30 -2.53
C PHE A 3 -27.18 -10.45 -1.13
N LYS A 4 -27.48 -11.69 -0.70
CA LYS A 4 -27.95 -12.01 0.65
C LYS A 4 -26.98 -11.46 1.71
N ALA A 5 -25.68 -11.75 1.58
CA ALA A 5 -24.67 -11.27 2.52
C ALA A 5 -24.59 -9.73 2.56
N LEU A 6 -24.77 -9.08 1.40
CA LEU A 6 -24.77 -7.62 1.31
C LEU A 6 -25.93 -7.01 2.11
N VAL A 7 -27.12 -7.62 2.03
CA VAL A 7 -28.30 -7.20 2.79
C VAL A 7 -28.09 -7.43 4.29
N GLU A 8 -27.55 -8.60 4.68
CA GLU A 8 -27.33 -8.96 6.09
C GLU A 8 -26.35 -8.02 6.80
N ILE A 9 -25.31 -7.54 6.12
CA ILE A 9 -24.34 -6.59 6.70
C ILE A 9 -24.80 -5.11 6.64
N GLY A 10 -25.97 -4.83 6.06
CA GLY A 10 -26.52 -3.48 5.94
C GLY A 10 -25.86 -2.62 4.85
N PHE A 11 -25.37 -3.25 3.77
CA PHE A 11 -24.67 -2.61 2.64
C PHE A 11 -23.31 -2.00 3.00
N TRP A 12 -22.77 -1.14 2.12
CA TRP A 12 -21.50 -0.47 2.33
C TRP A 12 -21.58 0.58 3.44
N ASP A 13 -20.56 0.63 4.28
CA ASP A 13 -20.42 1.69 5.27
C ASP A 13 -20.06 3.01 4.58
N THR A 14 -21.05 3.87 4.42
CA THR A 14 -20.91 5.20 3.77
C THR A 14 -20.13 6.20 4.60
N SER A 15 -19.85 5.92 5.86
CA SER A 15 -19.04 6.76 6.74
C SER A 15 -17.53 6.52 6.57
N ALA A 16 -17.15 5.38 5.96
CA ALA A 16 -15.76 5.04 5.72
C ALA A 16 -15.27 5.64 4.38
N VAL A 17 -14.05 6.19 4.38
CA VAL A 17 -13.42 6.71 3.16
C VAL A 17 -12.94 5.56 2.26
N SER A 18 -12.64 4.41 2.86
CA SER A 18 -12.19 3.18 2.20
C SER A 18 -13.29 2.10 2.24
N GLU A 19 -14.48 2.44 1.78
CA GLU A 19 -15.68 1.61 1.81
C GLU A 19 -15.51 0.27 1.09
N ASP A 20 -14.72 0.26 0.03
CA ASP A 20 -14.38 -0.90 -0.80
C ASP A 20 -13.58 -1.96 -0.04
N SER A 21 -12.69 -1.56 0.84
CA SER A 21 -11.96 -2.47 1.73
C SER A 21 -12.72 -2.75 3.04
N ARG A 22 -13.50 -1.78 3.53
CA ARG A 22 -14.33 -1.90 4.73
C ARG A 22 -15.33 -3.03 4.62
N ILE A 23 -15.94 -3.25 3.45
CA ILE A 23 -16.97 -4.26 3.24
C ILE A 23 -16.46 -5.69 3.53
N PHE A 24 -15.18 -5.98 3.26
CA PHE A 24 -14.59 -7.26 3.63
C PHE A 24 -14.62 -7.45 5.15
N TRP A 25 -14.25 -6.43 5.92
CA TRP A 25 -14.21 -6.49 7.37
C TRP A 25 -15.61 -6.50 8.00
N GLN A 26 -16.60 -5.83 7.38
CA GLN A 26 -18.01 -5.94 7.78
C GLN A 26 -18.49 -7.40 7.69
N CYS A 27 -18.25 -8.05 6.54
CA CYS A 27 -18.59 -9.45 6.36
C CYS A 27 -17.82 -10.35 7.33
N PHE A 28 -16.51 -10.12 7.47
CA PHE A 28 -15.66 -10.94 8.35
C PHE A 28 -16.13 -10.91 9.81
N LEU A 29 -16.49 -9.73 10.31
CA LEU A 29 -17.03 -9.58 11.67
C LEU A 29 -18.44 -10.15 11.76
N HIS A 30 -19.33 -9.90 10.79
CA HIS A 30 -20.71 -10.39 10.79
C HIS A 30 -20.79 -11.93 10.83
N TYR A 31 -19.91 -12.60 10.07
CA TYR A 31 -19.85 -14.06 10.02
C TYR A 31 -18.82 -14.67 10.98
N HIS A 32 -18.49 -14.01 12.08
CA HIS A 32 -17.60 -14.51 13.14
C HIS A 32 -16.25 -15.04 12.63
N GLY A 33 -15.70 -14.35 11.62
CA GLY A 33 -14.43 -14.72 10.99
C GLY A 33 -14.53 -15.81 9.93
N ASP A 34 -15.73 -16.25 9.58
CA ASP A 34 -15.96 -17.22 8.49
C ASP A 34 -16.33 -16.52 7.17
N TRP A 35 -15.41 -15.71 6.69
CA TRP A 35 -15.51 -15.00 5.42
C TRP A 35 -14.19 -15.02 4.68
N ARG A 36 -14.23 -15.29 3.37
CA ARG A 36 -13.04 -15.39 2.51
C ARG A 36 -13.26 -14.65 1.20
N VAL A 37 -12.17 -14.18 0.62
CA VAL A 37 -12.11 -13.70 -0.76
C VAL A 37 -11.47 -14.79 -1.60
N GLU A 38 -12.19 -15.27 -2.60
CA GLU A 38 -11.66 -16.23 -3.57
C GLU A 38 -11.20 -15.47 -4.82
N PRO A 39 -9.93 -15.61 -5.23
CA PRO A 39 -9.43 -14.93 -6.41
C PRO A 39 -10.05 -15.53 -7.68
N ILE A 40 -10.54 -14.68 -8.55
CA ILE A 40 -10.97 -15.08 -9.90
C ILE A 40 -9.74 -14.89 -10.81
N PHE A 41 -9.20 -15.98 -11.33
CA PHE A 41 -8.04 -15.96 -12.24
C PHE A 41 -8.47 -15.55 -13.66
N TYR A 42 -8.92 -14.32 -13.79
CA TYR A 42 -9.34 -13.74 -15.06
C TYR A 42 -8.64 -12.39 -15.26
N PRO A 43 -8.01 -12.16 -16.43
CA PRO A 43 -7.31 -10.91 -16.69
C PRO A 43 -8.30 -9.74 -16.75
N VAL A 44 -8.05 -8.71 -15.94
CA VAL A 44 -8.84 -7.48 -15.92
C VAL A 44 -7.98 -6.35 -16.49
N ALA A 45 -8.45 -5.73 -17.57
CA ALA A 45 -7.83 -4.53 -18.12
C ALA A 45 -8.40 -3.29 -17.42
N MET A 46 -7.51 -2.45 -16.90
CA MET A 46 -7.87 -1.17 -16.29
C MET A 46 -7.10 -0.03 -16.94
N ASP A 47 -7.78 1.09 -17.17
CA ASP A 47 -7.16 2.30 -17.69
C ASP A 47 -6.28 2.97 -16.63
N ALA A 48 -5.13 3.48 -17.04
CA ALA A 48 -4.28 4.27 -16.18
C ALA A 48 -4.97 5.60 -15.81
N ASN A 49 -4.72 6.08 -14.59
CA ASN A 49 -5.19 7.40 -14.16
C ASN A 49 -4.33 8.48 -14.81
N VAL A 50 -4.73 8.93 -16.00
CA VAL A 50 -4.04 9.96 -16.78
C VAL A 50 -4.91 11.21 -16.88
N ALA A 51 -4.34 12.38 -16.64
CA ALA A 51 -4.96 13.69 -16.85
C ALA A 51 -4.29 14.41 -18.03
N PRO A 52 -4.93 15.44 -18.63
CA PRO A 52 -4.37 16.16 -19.79
C PRO A 52 -3.01 16.80 -19.54
N LYS A 53 -2.66 17.11 -18.29
CA LYS A 53 -1.37 17.69 -17.89
C LYS A 53 -0.62 16.74 -16.96
N PHE A 54 0.69 16.58 -17.17
CA PHE A 54 1.57 15.73 -16.36
C PHE A 54 1.45 15.99 -14.86
N TRP A 55 1.59 17.23 -14.40
CA TRP A 55 1.50 17.59 -12.99
C TRP A 55 0.12 17.30 -12.36
N ARG A 56 -0.92 17.40 -13.17
CA ARG A 56 -2.27 17.02 -12.73
C ARG A 56 -2.39 15.51 -12.54
N THR A 57 -1.79 14.73 -13.43
CA THR A 57 -1.68 13.27 -13.28
C THR A 57 -0.96 12.91 -11.98
N MET A 58 0.22 13.50 -11.74
CA MET A 58 1.00 13.25 -10.52
C MET A 58 0.20 13.59 -9.26
N ARG A 59 -0.46 14.74 -9.24
CA ARG A 59 -1.33 15.14 -8.12
C ARG A 59 -2.51 14.18 -7.91
N ASN A 60 -3.12 13.69 -8.98
CA ASN A 60 -4.23 12.74 -8.90
C ASN A 60 -3.76 11.39 -8.36
N ILE A 61 -2.62 10.89 -8.84
CA ILE A 61 -2.01 9.65 -8.33
C ILE A 61 -1.71 9.80 -6.83
N TYR A 62 -1.07 10.88 -6.41
CA TYR A 62 -0.77 11.14 -5.01
C TYR A 62 -2.03 11.13 -4.14
N LYS A 63 -3.09 11.83 -4.54
CA LYS A 63 -4.36 11.87 -3.82
C LYS A 63 -5.04 10.51 -3.77
N GLN A 64 -4.96 9.73 -4.86
CA GLN A 64 -5.51 8.38 -4.91
C GLN A 64 -4.77 7.45 -3.93
N GLN A 65 -3.44 7.47 -3.95
CA GLN A 65 -2.62 6.68 -3.03
C GLN A 65 -2.86 7.09 -1.56
N ARG A 66 -3.00 8.38 -1.28
CA ARG A 66 -3.35 8.87 0.05
C ARG A 66 -4.74 8.38 0.50
N ARG A 67 -5.73 8.36 -0.39
CA ARG A 67 -7.05 7.79 -0.10
C ARG A 67 -6.96 6.29 0.21
N TRP A 68 -6.17 5.55 -0.54
CA TRP A 68 -5.93 4.13 -0.26
C TRP A 68 -5.18 3.92 1.06
N GLY A 69 -4.18 4.74 1.34
CA GLY A 69 -3.46 4.73 2.61
C GLY A 69 -4.36 5.04 3.82
N TRP A 70 -5.46 5.77 3.61
CA TRP A 70 -6.48 6.01 4.63
C TRP A 70 -7.22 4.74 5.06
N GLY A 71 -7.13 3.66 4.28
CA GLY A 71 -7.65 2.34 4.64
C GLY A 71 -7.16 1.81 5.99
N CYS A 72 -6.11 2.41 6.58
CA CYS A 72 -5.68 2.15 7.96
C CYS A 72 -6.78 2.45 9.00
N GLU A 73 -7.84 3.20 8.66
CA GLU A 73 -9.04 3.36 9.49
C GLU A 73 -9.74 2.03 9.79
N ASN A 74 -9.47 0.99 8.99
CA ASN A 74 -9.97 -0.35 9.24
C ASN A 74 -9.29 -1.04 10.42
N ILE A 75 -8.09 -0.61 10.84
CA ILE A 75 -7.38 -1.19 12.00
C ILE A 75 -8.21 -1.05 13.28
N PRO A 76 -8.55 0.15 13.75
CA PRO A 76 -9.36 0.30 14.96
C PRO A 76 -10.76 -0.33 14.81
N TYR A 77 -11.36 -0.30 13.63
CA TYR A 77 -12.63 -0.95 13.37
C TYR A 77 -12.56 -2.45 13.63
N LEU A 78 -11.59 -3.13 13.02
CA LEU A 78 -11.40 -4.57 13.15
C LEU A 78 -11.04 -4.97 14.58
N LEU A 79 -10.08 -4.27 15.21
CA LEU A 79 -9.67 -4.57 16.58
C LEU A 79 -10.81 -4.38 17.58
N SER A 80 -11.61 -3.33 17.42
CA SER A 80 -12.82 -3.10 18.20
C SER A 80 -13.85 -4.22 18.02
N GLY A 81 -14.05 -4.69 16.78
CA GLY A 81 -14.90 -5.83 16.47
C GLY A 81 -14.41 -7.13 17.15
N PHE A 82 -13.11 -7.37 17.14
CA PHE A 82 -12.50 -8.54 17.79
C PHE A 82 -12.69 -8.57 19.32
N LEU A 83 -12.69 -7.40 19.95
CA LEU A 83 -12.94 -7.29 21.38
C LEU A 83 -14.40 -7.61 21.74
N LYS A 84 -15.33 -7.25 20.84
CA LYS A 84 -16.78 -7.42 21.06
C LYS A 84 -17.29 -8.82 20.73
N ASP A 85 -16.60 -9.54 19.84
CA ASP A 85 -17.05 -10.83 19.35
C ASP A 85 -16.21 -11.99 19.90
N PRO A 86 -16.67 -12.74 20.90
CA PRO A 86 -15.94 -13.88 21.43
C PRO A 86 -15.97 -15.12 20.54
N LEU A 87 -16.85 -15.18 19.54
CA LEU A 87 -17.00 -16.33 18.66
C LEU A 87 -15.86 -16.43 17.62
N ILE A 88 -15.19 -15.32 17.32
CA ILE A 88 -14.04 -15.34 16.43
C ILE A 88 -12.85 -16.02 17.13
N PRO A 89 -12.28 -17.08 16.55
CA PRO A 89 -11.14 -17.80 17.14
C PRO A 89 -9.94 -16.87 17.37
N LEU A 90 -9.28 -16.99 18.52
CA LEU A 90 -8.15 -16.15 18.92
C LEU A 90 -7.01 -16.17 17.88
N ARG A 91 -6.75 -17.34 17.26
CA ARG A 91 -5.78 -17.47 16.19
C ARG A 91 -6.10 -16.56 14.99
N LYS A 92 -7.39 -16.45 14.59
CA LYS A 92 -7.81 -15.54 13.50
C LYS A 92 -7.67 -14.09 13.91
N LYS A 93 -8.01 -13.74 15.16
CA LYS A 93 -7.83 -12.38 15.70
C LYS A 93 -6.37 -11.96 15.63
N TRP A 94 -5.44 -12.78 16.14
CA TRP A 94 -4.00 -12.48 16.08
C TRP A 94 -3.48 -12.38 14.65
N TYR A 95 -3.83 -13.33 13.79
CA TYR A 95 -3.39 -13.34 12.40
C TYR A 95 -3.81 -12.08 11.66
N TRP A 96 -5.09 -11.73 11.70
CA TRP A 96 -5.59 -10.56 10.97
C TRP A 96 -5.18 -9.24 11.62
N SER A 97 -5.07 -9.17 12.94
CA SER A 97 -4.53 -7.97 13.62
C SER A 97 -3.09 -7.70 13.18
N PHE A 98 -2.24 -8.72 13.22
CA PHE A 98 -0.86 -8.58 12.75
C PHE A 98 -0.80 -8.19 11.27
N HIS A 99 -1.56 -8.87 10.44
CA HIS A 99 -1.55 -8.65 8.97
C HIS A 99 -1.97 -7.24 8.57
N ILE A 100 -3.05 -6.72 9.16
CA ILE A 100 -3.53 -5.38 8.83
C ILE A 100 -2.59 -4.29 9.38
N ILE A 101 -2.08 -4.44 10.60
CA ILE A 101 -1.16 -3.47 11.19
C ILE A 101 0.17 -3.48 10.43
N GLU A 102 0.75 -4.65 10.21
CA GLU A 102 2.00 -4.80 9.48
C GLU A 102 1.89 -4.25 8.06
N GLY A 103 0.83 -4.60 7.33
CA GLY A 103 0.62 -4.16 5.95
C GLY A 103 0.57 -2.65 5.81
N PHE A 104 -0.20 -1.94 6.64
CA PHE A 104 -0.25 -0.47 6.61
C PHE A 104 1.03 0.18 7.13
N HIS A 105 1.66 -0.39 8.17
CA HIS A 105 2.92 0.10 8.70
C HIS A 105 4.04 -0.05 7.67
N SER A 106 4.22 -1.23 7.10
CA SER A 106 5.27 -1.49 6.11
C SER A 106 5.08 -0.66 4.85
N TRP A 107 3.85 -0.49 4.37
CA TRP A 107 3.56 0.41 3.24
C TRP A 107 4.02 1.84 3.49
N ALA A 108 3.75 2.39 4.68
CA ALA A 108 4.12 3.77 5.00
C ALA A 108 5.62 3.95 5.29
N THR A 109 6.32 2.92 5.76
CA THR A 109 7.64 3.10 6.37
C THR A 109 8.79 2.39 5.66
N ASN A 110 8.59 1.19 5.11
CA ASN A 110 9.70 0.35 4.64
C ASN A 110 10.59 1.02 3.61
N SER A 111 10.03 1.66 2.58
CA SER A 111 10.85 2.32 1.56
C SER A 111 11.63 3.53 2.10
N ILE A 112 11.06 4.24 3.07
CA ILE A 112 11.72 5.37 3.75
C ILE A 112 12.84 4.84 4.67
N ILE A 113 12.58 3.78 5.43
CA ILE A 113 13.56 3.16 6.32
C ILE A 113 14.73 2.63 5.50
N ILE A 114 14.48 1.86 4.43
CA ILE A 114 15.53 1.31 3.58
C ILE A 114 16.36 2.43 2.96
N PHE A 115 15.72 3.49 2.47
CA PHE A 115 16.42 4.64 1.90
C PHE A 115 17.29 5.35 2.93
N SER A 116 16.82 5.57 4.15
CA SER A 116 17.50 6.38 5.16
C SER A 116 18.43 5.60 6.08
N LEU A 117 18.21 4.29 6.27
CA LEU A 117 18.93 3.47 7.25
C LEU A 117 20.45 3.45 7.04
N GLY A 118 20.91 3.50 5.79
CA GLY A 118 22.33 3.41 5.46
C GLY A 118 23.15 4.65 5.81
N TRP A 119 22.54 5.83 5.96
CA TRP A 119 23.26 7.09 6.12
C TRP A 119 22.71 7.99 7.23
N LEU A 120 21.41 8.03 7.47
CA LEU A 120 20.81 8.94 8.44
C LEU A 120 21.30 8.73 9.87
N PRO A 121 21.39 7.49 10.39
CA PRO A 121 21.94 7.27 11.73
C PRO A 121 23.41 7.71 11.88
N ILE A 122 24.20 7.60 10.80
CA ILE A 122 25.60 8.04 10.80
C ILE A 122 25.70 9.57 10.88
N LEU A 123 24.78 10.28 10.22
CA LEU A 123 24.74 11.74 10.28
C LEU A 123 24.26 12.26 11.63
N LEU A 124 23.20 11.65 12.19
CA LEU A 124 22.52 12.15 13.39
C LEU A 124 23.09 11.58 14.70
N GLY A 125 23.79 10.43 14.67
CA GLY A 125 24.20 9.69 15.85
C GLY A 125 25.38 10.28 16.63
N GLY A 126 25.98 11.39 16.15
CA GLY A 126 27.09 12.06 16.83
C GLY A 126 28.41 11.28 16.84
N PRO A 127 29.47 11.81 17.52
CA PRO A 127 30.80 11.21 17.48
C PRO A 127 30.86 9.81 18.09
N ALA A 128 30.20 9.58 19.23
CA ALA A 128 30.19 8.29 19.90
C ALA A 128 29.53 7.17 19.05
N PHE A 129 28.47 7.49 18.32
CA PHE A 129 27.83 6.55 17.40
C PHE A 129 28.73 6.21 16.22
N ARG A 130 29.42 7.20 15.65
CA ARG A 130 30.28 7.03 14.46
C ARG A 130 31.42 6.03 14.68
N VAL A 131 31.94 5.90 15.90
CA VAL A 131 33.00 4.94 16.25
C VAL A 131 32.44 3.59 16.74
N SER A 132 31.12 3.42 16.76
CA SER A 132 30.51 2.18 17.22
C SER A 132 30.60 1.06 16.16
N LEU A 133 30.59 -0.20 16.61
CA LEU A 133 30.52 -1.38 15.75
C LEU A 133 29.26 -1.37 14.86
N LEU A 134 28.16 -0.83 15.38
CA LEU A 134 26.90 -0.72 14.64
C LEU A 134 27.05 0.23 13.44
N SER A 135 27.64 1.42 13.67
CA SER A 135 27.90 2.40 12.61
C SER A 135 28.79 1.83 11.50
N PHE A 136 29.82 1.07 11.89
CA PHE A 136 30.73 0.42 10.94
C PHE A 136 30.01 -0.65 10.07
N ASN A 137 29.10 -1.43 10.66
CA ASN A 137 28.40 -2.49 9.95
C ASN A 137 27.13 -2.01 9.20
N LEU A 138 26.59 -0.86 9.55
CA LEU A 138 25.33 -0.36 9.00
C LEU A 138 25.30 -0.28 7.46
N PRO A 139 26.33 0.24 6.76
CA PRO A 139 26.38 0.26 5.30
C PRO A 139 26.36 -1.16 4.69
N ARG A 140 27.04 -2.11 5.35
CA ARG A 140 27.07 -3.52 4.90
C ARG A 140 25.70 -4.19 5.02
N ILE A 141 25.02 -4.00 6.15
CA ILE A 141 23.67 -4.53 6.39
C ILE A 141 22.69 -3.92 5.36
N THR A 142 22.71 -2.61 5.20
CA THR A 142 21.86 -1.91 4.23
C THR A 142 22.11 -2.39 2.81
N ARG A 143 23.37 -2.55 2.40
CA ARG A 143 23.73 -3.09 1.09
C ARG A 143 23.15 -4.50 0.89
N THR A 144 23.21 -5.35 1.89
CA THR A 144 22.66 -6.71 1.82
C THR A 144 21.14 -6.68 1.64
N ILE A 145 20.43 -5.87 2.40
CA ILE A 145 18.98 -5.69 2.28
C ILE A 145 18.62 -5.17 0.87
N MET A 146 19.35 -4.17 0.37
CA MET A 146 19.14 -3.62 -0.97
C MET A 146 19.38 -4.66 -2.07
N MET A 147 20.36 -5.55 -1.92
CA MET A 147 20.59 -6.64 -2.90
C MET A 147 19.40 -7.59 -2.98
N PHE A 148 18.81 -7.98 -1.85
CA PHE A 148 17.57 -8.78 -1.85
C PHE A 148 16.39 -8.03 -2.44
N ALA A 149 16.22 -6.75 -2.11
CA ALA A 149 15.18 -5.90 -2.67
C ALA A 149 15.31 -5.76 -4.20
N MET A 150 16.54 -5.64 -4.73
CA MET A 150 16.79 -5.61 -6.17
C MET A 150 16.38 -6.92 -6.85
N GLY A 151 16.63 -8.08 -6.22
CA GLY A 151 16.14 -9.37 -6.71
C GLY A 151 14.61 -9.38 -6.85
N GLY A 152 13.90 -8.82 -5.87
CA GLY A 152 12.44 -8.65 -5.92
C GLY A 152 11.98 -7.74 -7.06
N ILE A 153 12.68 -6.62 -7.30
CA ILE A 153 12.37 -5.71 -8.42
C ILE A 153 12.55 -6.42 -9.77
N VAL A 154 13.66 -7.14 -9.95
CA VAL A 154 13.93 -7.88 -11.20
C VAL A 154 12.87 -8.95 -11.43
N SER A 155 12.53 -9.72 -10.40
CA SER A 155 11.47 -10.75 -10.49
C SER A 155 10.12 -10.12 -10.84
N SER A 156 9.77 -9.00 -10.22
CA SER A 156 8.54 -8.25 -10.51
C SER A 156 8.52 -7.70 -11.93
N ALA A 157 9.67 -7.23 -12.44
CA ALA A 157 9.80 -6.74 -13.81
C ALA A 157 9.55 -7.87 -14.82
N ILE A 158 10.16 -9.05 -14.60
CA ILE A 158 9.96 -10.23 -15.45
C ILE A 158 8.49 -10.65 -15.45
N LEU A 159 7.89 -10.80 -14.26
CA LEU A 159 6.48 -11.19 -14.13
C LEU A 159 5.55 -10.16 -14.79
N SER A 160 5.79 -8.86 -14.60
CA SER A 160 5.03 -7.81 -15.27
C SER A 160 5.08 -7.93 -16.79
N ILE A 161 6.27 -8.22 -17.36
CA ILE A 161 6.40 -8.38 -18.82
C ILE A 161 5.66 -9.63 -19.32
N LEU A 162 5.72 -10.72 -18.56
CA LEU A 162 5.04 -11.97 -18.92
C LEU A 162 3.51 -11.86 -18.86
N LEU A 163 2.99 -11.02 -17.94
CA LEU A 163 1.55 -10.81 -17.76
C LEU A 163 0.97 -9.72 -18.68
N LEU A 164 1.79 -9.01 -19.45
CA LEU A 164 1.31 -7.99 -20.38
C LEU A 164 0.43 -8.59 -21.47
N PRO A 165 -0.67 -7.89 -21.84
CA PRO A 165 -1.47 -8.28 -23.00
C PRO A 165 -0.66 -8.17 -24.31
N PRO A 166 -1.17 -8.74 -25.41
CA PRO A 166 -0.54 -8.61 -26.73
C PRO A 166 -0.23 -7.15 -27.06
N LYS A 167 0.94 -6.92 -27.65
CA LYS A 167 1.41 -5.57 -27.94
C LYS A 167 0.50 -4.86 -28.95
N PRO A 168 0.05 -3.63 -28.66
CA PRO A 168 -0.73 -2.86 -29.61
C PRO A 168 0.12 -2.44 -30.83
N SER A 169 -0.51 -2.14 -31.95
CA SER A 169 0.15 -1.79 -33.23
C SER A 169 1.05 -0.55 -33.16
N TRP A 170 0.77 0.37 -32.24
CA TRP A 170 1.59 1.59 -32.02
C TRP A 170 2.87 1.33 -31.21
N PHE A 171 3.07 0.14 -30.64
CA PHE A 171 4.20 -0.18 -29.78
C PHE A 171 5.49 -0.32 -30.60
N LYS A 172 6.45 0.60 -30.37
CA LYS A 172 7.74 0.66 -31.06
C LYS A 172 8.90 0.23 -30.15
N ARG A 173 10.08 -0.07 -30.73
CA ARG A 173 11.29 -0.46 -29.96
C ARG A 173 11.66 0.52 -28.84
N ARG A 174 11.44 1.82 -29.02
CA ARG A 174 11.70 2.85 -27.99
C ARG A 174 10.88 2.63 -26.70
N HIS A 175 9.73 2.00 -26.78
CA HIS A 175 8.89 1.74 -25.62
C HIS A 175 9.50 0.69 -24.68
N TYR A 176 10.37 -0.22 -25.18
CA TYR A 176 11.12 -1.12 -24.31
C TYR A 176 12.10 -0.37 -23.39
N ALA A 177 12.74 0.69 -23.90
CA ALA A 177 13.59 1.54 -23.07
C ALA A 177 12.80 2.24 -21.98
N LEU A 178 11.58 2.71 -22.27
CA LEU A 178 10.69 3.30 -21.27
C LEU A 178 10.25 2.26 -20.23
N TYR A 179 9.98 1.02 -20.64
CA TYR A 179 9.69 -0.08 -19.70
C TYR A 179 10.86 -0.39 -18.77
N ALA A 180 12.09 -0.38 -19.27
CA ALA A 180 13.27 -0.55 -18.43
C ALA A 180 13.45 0.64 -17.46
N LEU A 181 13.29 1.86 -17.96
CA LEU A 181 13.42 3.08 -17.18
C LEU A 181 12.41 3.16 -16.03
N GLN A 182 11.16 2.70 -16.22
CA GLN A 182 10.17 2.71 -15.14
C GLN A 182 10.61 1.86 -13.94
N TRP A 183 11.31 0.74 -14.17
CA TRP A 183 11.82 -0.10 -13.09
C TRP A 183 13.01 0.53 -12.37
N LEU A 184 13.84 1.27 -13.08
CA LEU A 184 14.92 2.06 -12.49
C LEU A 184 14.37 3.20 -11.61
N LEU A 185 13.24 3.78 -11.98
CA LEU A 185 12.58 4.84 -11.21
C LEU A 185 11.70 4.29 -10.07
N SER A 186 11.47 2.97 -9.98
CA SER A 186 10.58 2.37 -8.99
C SER A 186 10.91 2.72 -7.53
N PRO A 187 12.18 2.77 -7.07
CA PRO A 187 12.50 3.17 -5.70
C PRO A 187 12.02 4.58 -5.36
N ILE A 188 12.17 5.51 -6.31
CA ILE A 188 11.73 6.91 -6.15
C ILE A 188 10.20 6.98 -6.12
N THR A 189 9.54 6.28 -7.03
CA THR A 189 8.07 6.27 -7.13
C THR A 189 7.44 5.59 -5.92
N LEU A 190 8.04 4.54 -5.38
CA LEU A 190 7.58 3.88 -4.14
C LEU A 190 7.65 4.81 -2.93
N ILE A 191 8.65 5.67 -2.84
CA ILE A 191 8.73 6.67 -1.76
C ILE A 191 7.68 7.77 -1.99
N ILE A 192 7.70 8.42 -3.16
CA ILE A 192 6.88 9.63 -3.41
C ILE A 192 5.39 9.32 -3.52
N PHE A 193 5.02 8.22 -4.20
CA PHE A 193 3.63 7.86 -4.46
C PHE A 193 3.14 6.65 -3.65
N GLY A 194 4.00 5.99 -2.88
CA GLY A 194 3.64 4.91 -1.98
C GLY A 194 3.72 5.36 -0.52
N ALA A 195 4.93 5.49 0.01
CA ALA A 195 5.15 5.70 1.44
C ALA A 195 4.68 7.07 1.93
N ILE A 196 5.05 8.16 1.25
CA ILE A 196 4.70 9.52 1.71
C ILE A 196 3.19 9.73 1.80
N PRO A 197 2.36 9.40 0.78
CA PRO A 197 0.92 9.56 0.90
C PRO A 197 0.29 8.62 1.94
N ALA A 198 0.83 7.40 2.12
CA ALA A 198 0.37 6.50 3.17
C ALA A 198 0.70 7.04 4.57
N LEU A 199 1.92 7.53 4.78
CA LEU A 199 2.34 8.16 6.03
C LEU A 199 1.51 9.42 6.33
N GLU A 200 1.26 10.28 5.32
CA GLU A 200 0.38 11.44 5.47
C GLU A 200 -1.04 11.01 5.90
N ALA A 201 -1.61 9.99 5.26
CA ALA A 201 -2.94 9.50 5.59
C ALA A 201 -3.02 9.00 7.04
N GLN A 202 -2.07 8.15 7.46
CA GLN A 202 -2.00 7.61 8.82
C GLN A 202 -1.81 8.73 9.87
N THR A 203 -0.90 9.66 9.61
CA THR A 203 -0.66 10.80 10.51
C THR A 203 -1.92 11.67 10.65
N ARG A 204 -2.61 11.96 9.55
CA ARG A 204 -3.86 12.71 9.58
C ARG A 204 -4.96 11.98 10.35
N LEU A 205 -5.04 10.66 10.21
CA LEU A 205 -6.00 9.85 10.96
C LEU A 205 -5.70 9.89 12.47
N MET A 206 -4.43 9.82 12.86
CA MET A 206 -4.00 9.92 14.26
C MET A 206 -4.32 11.30 14.88
N ILE A 207 -4.08 12.38 14.14
CA ILE A 207 -4.39 13.74 14.62
C ILE A 207 -5.91 13.95 14.70
N GLY A 208 -6.67 13.40 13.75
CA GLY A 208 -8.14 13.49 13.73
C GLY A 208 -8.68 14.89 13.46
N GLY A 209 -9.93 15.15 13.88
CA GLY A 209 -10.58 16.47 13.76
C GLY A 209 -10.60 17.01 12.33
N ARG A 210 -10.21 18.27 12.15
CA ARG A 210 -10.15 18.96 10.84
C ARG A 210 -9.17 18.37 9.84
N TRP A 211 -8.27 17.48 10.28
CA TRP A 211 -7.27 16.83 9.44
C TRP A 211 -7.78 15.56 8.76
N ARG A 212 -8.98 15.10 9.13
CA ARG A 212 -9.59 13.93 8.50
C ARG A 212 -9.76 14.14 7.00
N LEU A 213 -9.53 13.06 6.24
CA LEU A 213 -9.80 13.06 4.81
C LEU A 213 -11.30 12.81 4.59
N GLY A 214 -11.89 13.60 3.68
CA GLY A 214 -13.19 13.26 3.10
C GLY A 214 -13.02 12.35 1.88
N PHE A 215 -14.11 11.75 1.46
CA PHE A 215 -14.14 10.94 0.24
C PHE A 215 -13.79 11.79 -0.98
N TRP A 216 -12.78 11.38 -1.73
CA TRP A 216 -12.34 12.05 -2.95
C TRP A 216 -12.42 11.11 -4.14
N VAL A 217 -13.26 11.44 -5.12
CA VAL A 217 -13.39 10.68 -6.37
C VAL A 217 -12.21 11.00 -7.28
N THR A 218 -11.52 9.97 -7.73
CA THR A 218 -10.44 10.12 -8.71
C THR A 218 -11.01 10.53 -10.06
N PRO A 219 -10.68 11.72 -10.61
CA PRO A 219 -11.17 12.15 -11.91
C PRO A 219 -10.66 11.22 -13.01
N LYS A 220 -11.56 10.71 -13.84
CA LYS A 220 -11.24 9.91 -15.03
C LYS A 220 -11.38 10.80 -16.26
N PHE A 221 -10.29 10.93 -17.01
CA PHE A 221 -10.28 11.65 -18.29
C PHE A 221 -10.25 10.59 -19.41
N ARG A 222 -11.33 10.49 -20.14
CA ARG A 222 -11.47 9.65 -21.34
C ARG A 222 -11.40 10.49 -22.57
#